data_527562944aca81f030dfdec8f513555a
#
_entry.id   527562944aca81f030dfdec8f513555a
#
_cell.length_a   1.000
_cell.length_b   1.000
_cell.length_c   1.000
_cell.angle_alpha   90.00
_cell.angle_beta   90.00
_cell.angle_gamma   90.00
#
_symmetry.space_group_name_H-M   'P 1'
#
loop_
_entity.id
_entity.type
_entity.pdbx_description
1 polymer ?
#
loop_
_entity_poly.entity_id
_entity_poly.type
_entity_poly.pdbx_seq_one_letter_code
_entity_poly.pdbx_strand_id
1 'polypeptide(L)'
;EAFGRHLASDVFQSYSAGTETKLQINQDAVRIMKELYNIDMEAEEQFSKLVSDIPDPDIAISMGCNVGCPFIGRPFDDNWGLEDPTGKSDEEFKIVIEQIKHDILELKSRLNHNEINISYFKSIIDQDRAAVVICNLNHEIIYMNPAAVVNYGKRGGDKLIGRSLLECHNKESQEKIRQVTEWFAQDESHNIVYTFHNEKQNKDVYMVALRDSGKLIGYYEKHEYRDRETMKMY
;
A
#
# COMPACT_ATOMS: atom_id res chain seq x y z
N GLU A 1 11.81 -12.21 -12.96
CA GLU A 1 12.39 -12.54 -11.66
C GLU A 1 13.84 -12.08 -11.59
N ALA A 2 14.75 -12.51 -12.48
CA ALA A 2 16.19 -12.18 -12.45
C ALA A 2 16.45 -10.66 -12.34
N PHE A 3 15.90 -9.85 -13.21
CA PHE A 3 16.07 -8.39 -13.11
C PHE A 3 15.49 -7.79 -11.83
N GLY A 4 14.37 -8.29 -11.33
CA GLY A 4 13.83 -7.80 -10.06
C GLY A 4 14.79 -8.07 -8.91
N ARG A 5 15.41 -9.25 -8.87
CA ARG A 5 16.43 -9.60 -7.86
C ARG A 5 17.69 -8.74 -7.97
N HIS A 6 18.16 -8.43 -9.20
CA HIS A 6 19.38 -7.67 -9.41
C HIS A 6 19.21 -6.15 -9.33
N LEU A 7 18.11 -5.61 -9.81
CA LEU A 7 17.93 -4.17 -9.99
C LEU A 7 17.00 -3.52 -8.93
N ALA A 8 16.20 -4.33 -8.25
CA ALA A 8 15.14 -3.81 -7.39
C ALA A 8 14.97 -4.56 -6.05
N SER A 9 15.94 -5.40 -5.65
CA SER A 9 15.90 -6.15 -4.38
C SER A 9 15.89 -5.28 -3.12
N ASP A 10 16.26 -4.02 -3.25
CA ASP A 10 16.16 -2.99 -2.21
C ASP A 10 14.72 -2.45 -2.02
N VAL A 11 13.80 -2.75 -2.94
CA VAL A 11 12.42 -2.25 -2.92
C VAL A 11 11.40 -3.39 -2.83
N PHE A 12 11.61 -4.51 -3.57
CA PHE A 12 10.69 -5.64 -3.56
C PHE A 12 11.39 -6.98 -3.78
N GLN A 13 10.76 -8.06 -3.30
CA GLN A 13 11.13 -9.43 -3.64
C GLN A 13 10.41 -9.84 -4.92
N SER A 14 11.17 -10.37 -5.89
CA SER A 14 10.65 -10.73 -7.22
C SER A 14 10.52 -12.23 -7.38
N TYR A 15 9.37 -12.67 -7.84
CA TYR A 15 9.08 -14.06 -8.19
C TYR A 15 8.53 -14.12 -9.61
N SER A 16 8.74 -15.25 -10.29
CA SER A 16 8.06 -15.57 -11.55
C SER A 16 7.41 -16.94 -11.45
N ALA A 17 6.22 -17.06 -12.02
CA ALA A 17 5.48 -18.31 -12.02
C ALA A 17 4.63 -18.42 -13.29
N GLY A 18 4.24 -19.64 -13.62
CA GLY A 18 3.37 -19.93 -14.75
C GLY A 18 2.22 -20.86 -14.34
N THR A 19 1.35 -21.16 -15.33
CA THR A 19 0.28 -22.15 -15.20
C THR A 19 0.76 -23.58 -15.32
N GLU A 20 1.93 -23.75 -15.96
CA GLU A 20 2.57 -25.03 -16.20
C GLU A 20 4.03 -24.93 -15.88
N THR A 21 4.61 -26.00 -15.35
CA THR A 21 6.07 -26.09 -15.17
C THR A 21 6.71 -26.68 -16.40
N LYS A 22 7.89 -26.16 -16.79
CA LYS A 22 8.77 -26.74 -17.78
C LYS A 22 9.97 -27.37 -17.09
N LEU A 23 10.58 -28.38 -17.69
CA LEU A 23 11.78 -29.05 -17.16
C LEU A 23 12.95 -28.07 -17.00
N GLN A 24 13.04 -27.08 -17.87
CA GLN A 24 14.08 -26.06 -17.85
C GLN A 24 13.47 -24.70 -18.20
N ILE A 25 14.07 -23.65 -17.67
CA ILE A 25 13.80 -22.28 -18.11
C ILE A 25 14.33 -22.08 -19.55
N ASN A 26 13.87 -21.03 -20.22
CA ASN A 26 14.26 -20.77 -21.61
C ASN A 26 15.78 -20.56 -21.74
N GLN A 27 16.45 -21.44 -22.44
CA GLN A 27 17.92 -21.47 -22.54
C GLN A 27 18.49 -20.29 -23.35
N ASP A 28 17.74 -19.75 -24.31
CA ASP A 28 18.13 -18.52 -25.01
C ASP A 28 18.07 -17.32 -24.04
N ALA A 29 17.06 -17.25 -23.19
CA ALA A 29 17.03 -16.24 -22.15
C ALA A 29 18.21 -16.37 -21.17
N VAL A 30 18.55 -17.58 -20.71
CA VAL A 30 19.71 -17.84 -19.84
C VAL A 30 20.99 -17.34 -20.47
N ARG A 31 21.24 -17.74 -21.74
CA ARG A 31 22.43 -17.36 -22.50
C ARG A 31 22.52 -15.84 -22.66
N ILE A 32 21.47 -15.20 -23.15
CA ILE A 32 21.47 -13.77 -23.44
C ILE A 32 21.59 -12.93 -22.14
N MET A 33 20.91 -13.33 -21.07
CA MET A 33 21.03 -12.67 -19.77
C MET A 33 22.45 -12.74 -19.22
N LYS A 34 23.11 -13.88 -19.38
CA LYS A 34 24.52 -14.05 -18.99
C LYS A 34 25.46 -13.20 -19.83
N GLU A 35 25.27 -13.18 -21.16
CA GLU A 35 26.11 -12.43 -22.11
C GLU A 35 25.98 -10.91 -21.92
N LEU A 36 24.75 -10.39 -21.78
CA LEU A 36 24.50 -8.94 -21.75
C LEU A 36 24.62 -8.33 -20.39
N TYR A 37 24.21 -9.06 -19.32
CA TYR A 37 24.08 -8.52 -17.97
C TYR A 37 24.94 -9.24 -16.95
N ASN A 38 25.67 -10.28 -17.34
CA ASN A 38 26.44 -11.15 -16.44
C ASN A 38 25.55 -11.77 -15.32
N ILE A 39 24.28 -12.02 -15.62
CA ILE A 39 23.32 -12.67 -14.72
C ILE A 39 23.23 -14.13 -15.10
N ASP A 40 23.70 -15.01 -14.22
CA ASP A 40 23.63 -16.47 -14.41
C ASP A 40 22.39 -17.02 -13.70
N MET A 41 21.28 -17.07 -14.46
CA MET A 41 19.98 -17.46 -13.92
C MET A 41 19.97 -18.89 -13.34
N GLU A 42 20.81 -19.79 -13.88
CA GLU A 42 20.90 -21.18 -13.40
C GLU A 42 21.75 -21.28 -12.13
N ALA A 43 22.87 -20.55 -12.06
CA ALA A 43 23.68 -20.46 -10.84
C ALA A 43 22.92 -19.79 -9.68
N GLU A 44 21.95 -18.94 -9.99
CA GLU A 44 21.04 -18.28 -9.03
C GLU A 44 19.77 -19.12 -8.72
N GLU A 45 19.79 -20.39 -9.10
CA GLU A 45 18.70 -21.34 -8.83
C GLU A 45 17.32 -20.86 -9.34
N GLN A 46 17.30 -20.15 -10.48
CA GLN A 46 16.03 -19.80 -11.10
C GLN A 46 15.47 -20.99 -11.88
N PHE A 47 14.25 -21.37 -11.59
CA PHE A 47 13.58 -22.52 -12.21
C PHE A 47 12.10 -22.19 -12.50
N SER A 48 11.47 -23.06 -13.30
CA SER A 48 10.05 -22.97 -13.63
C SER A 48 9.18 -23.34 -12.42
N LYS A 49 8.28 -22.45 -11.99
CA LYS A 49 7.40 -22.57 -10.81
C LYS A 49 5.95 -22.43 -11.19
N LEU A 50 5.06 -23.09 -10.46
CA LEU A 50 3.62 -22.80 -10.51
C LEU A 50 3.30 -21.58 -9.64
N VAL A 51 2.16 -20.96 -9.89
CA VAL A 51 1.64 -19.87 -9.05
C VAL A 51 1.45 -20.33 -7.60
N SER A 52 1.09 -21.60 -7.38
CA SER A 52 0.96 -22.21 -6.04
C SER A 52 2.27 -22.39 -5.28
N ASP A 53 3.40 -22.29 -5.96
CA ASP A 53 4.74 -22.57 -5.40
C ASP A 53 5.44 -21.29 -4.91
N ILE A 54 4.83 -20.12 -5.14
CA ILE A 54 5.35 -18.83 -4.72
C ILE A 54 4.48 -18.23 -3.61
N PRO A 55 5.03 -17.34 -2.78
CA PRO A 55 4.23 -16.59 -1.80
C PRO A 55 3.08 -15.81 -2.46
N ASP A 56 1.99 -15.57 -1.72
CA ASP A 56 0.90 -14.72 -2.20
C ASP A 56 1.43 -13.30 -2.46
N PRO A 57 1.35 -12.78 -3.70
CA PRO A 57 2.02 -11.53 -4.05
C PRO A 57 1.20 -10.31 -3.67
N ASP A 58 1.85 -9.26 -3.15
CA ASP A 58 1.24 -7.93 -2.98
C ASP A 58 0.88 -7.29 -4.32
N ILE A 59 1.74 -7.51 -5.34
CA ILE A 59 1.56 -7.01 -6.71
C ILE A 59 1.74 -8.17 -7.68
N ALA A 60 0.73 -8.44 -8.50
CA ALA A 60 0.74 -9.44 -9.54
C ALA A 60 0.67 -8.80 -10.93
N ILE A 61 1.66 -9.08 -11.78
CA ILE A 61 1.76 -8.51 -13.12
C ILE A 61 1.74 -9.63 -14.15
N SER A 62 0.85 -9.51 -15.14
CA SER A 62 0.87 -10.42 -16.28
C SER A 62 1.92 -9.97 -17.31
N MET A 63 2.68 -10.92 -17.85
CA MET A 63 3.74 -10.64 -18.81
C MET A 63 3.23 -10.49 -20.26
N GLY A 64 1.95 -10.69 -20.46
CA GLY A 64 1.32 -10.73 -21.79
C GLY A 64 0.89 -12.16 -22.10
N CYS A 65 -0.40 -12.38 -22.19
CA CYS A 65 -0.98 -13.66 -22.54
C CYS A 65 -1.82 -13.48 -23.79
N ASN A 66 -1.38 -14.03 -24.91
CA ASN A 66 -2.20 -14.11 -26.13
C ASN A 66 -3.37 -15.11 -26.01
N VAL A 67 -3.39 -15.89 -24.95
CA VAL A 67 -4.45 -16.87 -24.64
C VAL A 67 -4.71 -16.85 -23.12
N GLY A 68 -5.67 -16.07 -22.68
CA GLY A 68 -6.24 -16.06 -21.35
C GLY A 68 -5.25 -16.17 -20.19
N CYS A 69 -5.01 -15.09 -19.47
CA CYS A 69 -4.21 -15.14 -18.24
C CYS A 69 -4.86 -16.09 -17.23
N PRO A 70 -4.07 -16.89 -16.50
CA PRO A 70 -4.60 -17.76 -15.44
C PRO A 70 -5.26 -16.91 -14.36
N PHE A 71 -6.37 -17.41 -13.83
CA PHE A 71 -6.96 -16.82 -12.65
C PHE A 71 -6.10 -17.16 -11.43
N ILE A 72 -5.55 -16.14 -10.77
CA ILE A 72 -4.68 -16.26 -9.59
C ILE A 72 -5.43 -15.99 -8.28
N GLY A 73 -6.76 -16.09 -8.27
CA GLY A 73 -7.61 -15.76 -7.12
C GLY A 73 -8.04 -14.28 -7.06
N ARG A 74 -7.38 -13.41 -7.81
CA ARG A 74 -7.67 -11.96 -7.94
C ARG A 74 -7.29 -11.45 -9.33
N PRO A 75 -7.72 -10.23 -9.74
CA PRO A 75 -7.21 -9.58 -10.94
C PRO A 75 -5.71 -9.29 -10.84
N PHE A 76 -5.04 -9.24 -11.99
CA PHE A 76 -3.70 -8.69 -12.07
C PHE A 76 -3.73 -7.17 -11.86
N ASP A 77 -2.70 -6.64 -11.20
CA ASP A 77 -2.56 -5.20 -10.94
C ASP A 77 -2.05 -4.46 -12.19
N ASP A 78 -1.33 -5.17 -13.08
CA ASP A 78 -0.80 -4.63 -14.32
C ASP A 78 -0.62 -5.71 -15.38
N ASN A 79 -0.47 -5.30 -16.65
CA ASN A 79 -0.18 -6.17 -17.78
C ASN A 79 0.87 -5.52 -18.68
N TRP A 80 2.07 -6.09 -18.73
CA TRP A 80 3.16 -5.55 -19.52
C TRP A 80 3.07 -5.86 -21.03
N GLY A 81 2.16 -6.75 -21.43
CA GLY A 81 1.84 -6.99 -22.83
C GLY A 81 3.01 -7.49 -23.69
N LEU A 82 3.96 -8.20 -23.08
CA LEU A 82 5.17 -8.66 -23.76
C LEU A 82 4.86 -9.74 -24.78
N GLU A 83 5.54 -9.70 -25.93
CA GLU A 83 5.51 -10.79 -26.89
C GLU A 83 6.42 -11.94 -26.46
N ASP A 84 5.99 -13.19 -26.69
CA ASP A 84 6.84 -14.36 -26.44
C ASP A 84 7.94 -14.44 -27.52
N PRO A 85 9.22 -14.32 -27.14
CA PRO A 85 10.34 -14.39 -28.07
C PRO A 85 10.78 -15.82 -28.38
N THR A 86 10.15 -16.85 -27.79
CA THR A 86 10.55 -18.25 -27.95
C THR A 86 10.57 -18.67 -29.44
N GLY A 87 11.72 -19.15 -29.92
CA GLY A 87 11.93 -19.56 -31.32
C GLY A 87 12.14 -18.40 -32.30
N LYS A 88 12.26 -17.16 -31.81
CA LYS A 88 12.60 -15.98 -32.60
C LYS A 88 14.13 -15.73 -32.59
N SER A 89 14.56 -14.65 -33.24
CA SER A 89 15.97 -14.25 -33.29
C SER A 89 16.51 -13.71 -31.95
N ASP A 90 17.81 -13.69 -31.76
CA ASP A 90 18.47 -13.07 -30.61
C ASP A 90 18.11 -11.58 -30.46
N GLU A 91 17.95 -10.89 -31.59
CA GLU A 91 17.53 -9.46 -31.59
C GLU A 91 16.14 -9.27 -31.01
N GLU A 92 15.20 -10.14 -31.32
CA GLU A 92 13.86 -10.11 -30.77
C GLU A 92 13.86 -10.45 -29.28
N PHE A 93 14.69 -11.43 -28.85
CA PHE A 93 14.90 -11.70 -27.43
C PHE A 93 15.46 -10.49 -26.68
N LYS A 94 16.45 -9.81 -27.25
CA LYS A 94 17.05 -8.60 -26.64
C LYS A 94 16.04 -7.49 -26.47
N ILE A 95 15.16 -7.28 -27.45
CA ILE A 95 14.08 -6.28 -27.35
C ILE A 95 13.17 -6.57 -26.15
N VAL A 96 12.71 -7.82 -26.00
CA VAL A 96 11.85 -8.21 -24.89
C VAL A 96 12.56 -8.10 -23.53
N ILE A 97 13.84 -8.50 -23.49
CA ILE A 97 14.66 -8.40 -22.27
C ILE A 97 14.84 -6.94 -21.85
N GLU A 98 15.14 -6.02 -22.77
CA GLU A 98 15.26 -4.59 -22.48
C GLU A 98 13.92 -3.99 -22.04
N GLN A 99 12.80 -4.43 -22.63
CA GLN A 99 11.46 -3.99 -22.17
C GLN A 99 11.21 -4.43 -20.74
N ILE A 100 11.46 -5.70 -20.40
CA ILE A 100 11.31 -6.21 -19.02
C ILE A 100 12.17 -5.41 -18.04
N LYS A 101 13.40 -5.11 -18.41
CA LYS A 101 14.31 -4.31 -17.60
C LYS A 101 13.77 -2.90 -17.36
N HIS A 102 13.27 -2.27 -18.43
CA HIS A 102 12.64 -0.95 -18.34
C HIS A 102 11.45 -0.97 -17.38
N ASP A 103 10.54 -1.93 -17.55
CA ASP A 103 9.31 -2.05 -16.76
C ASP A 103 9.60 -2.34 -15.27
N ILE A 104 10.64 -3.15 -14.99
CA ILE A 104 11.14 -3.38 -13.62
C ILE A 104 11.66 -2.07 -12.98
N LEU A 105 12.42 -1.28 -13.73
CA LEU A 105 12.96 -0.01 -13.21
C LEU A 105 11.86 1.04 -13.01
N GLU A 106 10.86 1.07 -13.89
CA GLU A 106 9.68 1.92 -13.73
C GLU A 106 8.87 1.52 -12.52
N LEU A 107 8.61 0.23 -12.32
CA LEU A 107 7.94 -0.32 -11.13
C LEU A 107 8.71 0.06 -9.86
N LYS A 108 10.03 -0.12 -9.84
CA LYS A 108 10.89 0.28 -8.73
C LYS A 108 10.74 1.77 -8.41
N SER A 109 10.80 2.62 -9.43
CA SER A 109 10.65 4.08 -9.26
C SER A 109 9.29 4.46 -8.70
N ARG A 110 8.22 3.83 -9.22
CA ARG A 110 6.84 4.06 -8.76
C ARG A 110 6.65 3.66 -7.30
N LEU A 111 7.17 2.52 -6.89
CA LEU A 111 7.07 2.04 -5.50
C LEU A 111 7.88 2.90 -4.54
N ASN A 112 9.10 3.26 -4.88
CA ASN A 112 9.91 4.18 -4.09
C ASN A 112 9.24 5.55 -3.91
N HIS A 113 8.62 6.09 -4.96
CA HIS A 113 7.91 7.37 -4.88
C HIS A 113 6.71 7.30 -3.93
N ASN A 114 5.98 6.19 -3.96
CA ASN A 114 4.86 5.97 -3.06
C ASN A 114 5.31 5.85 -1.59
N GLU A 115 6.38 5.12 -1.31
CA GLU A 115 6.93 5.02 0.05
C GLU A 115 7.40 6.37 0.59
N ILE A 116 8.11 7.16 -0.23
CA ILE A 116 8.54 8.51 0.13
C ILE A 116 7.32 9.38 0.47
N ASN A 117 6.30 9.39 -0.38
CA ASN A 117 5.09 10.17 -0.16
C ASN A 117 4.36 9.75 1.12
N ILE A 118 4.19 8.45 1.36
CA ILE A 118 3.58 7.92 2.58
C ILE A 118 4.38 8.35 3.82
N SER A 119 5.72 8.32 3.76
CA SER A 119 6.59 8.75 4.86
C SER A 119 6.41 10.23 5.19
N TYR A 120 6.32 11.10 4.18
CA TYR A 120 6.05 12.53 4.40
C TYR A 120 4.67 12.77 5.00
N PHE A 121 3.62 12.15 4.47
CA PHE A 121 2.26 12.29 5.01
C PHE A 121 2.17 11.76 6.44
N LYS A 122 2.78 10.62 6.70
CA LYS A 122 2.86 10.08 8.05
C LYS A 122 3.60 11.03 8.99
N SER A 123 4.73 11.61 8.56
CA SER A 123 5.49 12.56 9.36
C SER A 123 4.68 13.82 9.69
N ILE A 124 3.89 14.34 8.75
CA ILE A 124 3.00 15.50 9.01
C ILE A 124 2.03 15.16 10.14
N ILE A 125 1.39 14.01 10.09
CA ILE A 125 0.43 13.57 11.11
C ILE A 125 1.13 13.29 12.44
N ASP A 126 2.32 12.67 12.42
CA ASP A 126 3.08 12.33 13.62
C ASP A 126 3.61 13.57 14.37
N GLN A 127 3.91 14.65 13.67
CA GLN A 127 4.36 15.91 14.27
C GLN A 127 3.20 16.75 14.84
N ASP A 128 1.95 16.41 14.51
CA ASP A 128 0.82 17.12 15.08
C ASP A 128 0.72 16.84 16.58
N ARG A 129 0.64 17.91 17.37
CA ARG A 129 0.47 17.84 18.82
C ARG A 129 -0.95 17.44 19.24
N ALA A 130 -1.90 17.62 18.37
CA ALA A 130 -3.25 17.15 18.56
C ALA A 130 -3.33 15.64 18.36
N ALA A 131 -4.16 14.98 19.16
CA ALA A 131 -4.42 13.57 18.99
C ALA A 131 -5.18 13.32 17.68
N VAL A 132 -4.62 12.46 16.83
CA VAL A 132 -5.23 12.00 15.58
C VAL A 132 -5.43 10.49 15.66
N VAL A 133 -6.68 10.04 15.50
CA VAL A 133 -7.07 8.63 15.46
C VAL A 133 -7.80 8.37 14.15
N ILE A 134 -7.27 7.49 13.32
CA ILE A 134 -7.84 7.13 12.02
C ILE A 134 -8.54 5.77 12.12
N CYS A 135 -9.76 5.70 11.60
CA CYS A 135 -10.58 4.49 11.58
C CYS A 135 -11.05 4.15 10.17
N ASN A 136 -11.18 2.86 9.89
CA ASN A 136 -11.89 2.36 8.72
C ASN A 136 -13.43 2.42 8.91
N LEU A 137 -14.18 2.00 7.90
CA LEU A 137 -15.65 2.01 7.94
C LEU A 137 -16.26 0.98 8.92
N ASN A 138 -15.48 0.00 9.36
CA ASN A 138 -15.88 -0.94 10.41
C ASN A 138 -15.60 -0.38 11.82
N HIS A 139 -15.22 0.90 11.91
CA HIS A 139 -14.82 1.58 13.15
C HIS A 139 -13.57 0.98 13.80
N GLU A 140 -12.77 0.24 13.06
CA GLU A 140 -11.49 -0.28 13.53
C GLU A 140 -10.43 0.82 13.45
N ILE A 141 -9.67 1.00 14.53
CA ILE A 141 -8.56 1.95 14.60
C ILE A 141 -7.41 1.40 13.76
N ILE A 142 -7.11 2.07 12.65
CA ILE A 142 -6.01 1.67 11.75
C ILE A 142 -4.73 2.46 12.01
N TYR A 143 -4.83 3.62 12.67
CA TYR A 143 -3.67 4.45 12.99
C TYR A 143 -3.95 5.40 14.15
N MET A 144 -2.90 5.65 14.94
CA MET A 144 -2.87 6.68 16.01
C MET A 144 -1.53 7.41 15.92
N ASN A 145 -1.54 8.75 15.89
CA ASN A 145 -0.30 9.50 16.00
C ASN A 145 0.28 9.44 17.44
N PRO A 146 1.54 9.82 17.65
CA PRO A 146 2.16 9.78 18.99
C PRO A 146 1.35 10.54 20.06
N ALA A 147 0.76 11.67 19.70
CA ALA A 147 -0.09 12.46 20.62
C ALA A 147 -1.35 11.69 21.03
N ALA A 148 -1.98 10.95 20.12
CA ALA A 148 -3.12 10.08 20.42
C ALA A 148 -2.72 8.92 21.33
N VAL A 149 -1.60 8.25 21.05
CA VAL A 149 -1.08 7.16 21.90
C VAL A 149 -0.92 7.63 23.36
N VAL A 150 -0.33 8.81 23.57
CA VAL A 150 -0.18 9.41 24.89
C VAL A 150 -1.54 9.77 25.51
N ASN A 151 -2.43 10.42 24.75
CA ASN A 151 -3.74 10.85 25.21
C ASN A 151 -4.62 9.68 25.68
N TYR A 152 -4.55 8.56 24.96
CA TYR A 152 -5.28 7.32 25.27
C TYR A 152 -4.46 6.29 26.07
N GLY A 153 -3.31 6.67 26.62
CA GLY A 153 -2.40 5.76 27.34
C GLY A 153 -3.07 4.99 28.48
N LYS A 154 -3.97 5.62 29.26
CA LYS A 154 -4.75 4.96 30.32
C LYS A 154 -5.73 3.91 29.82
N ARG A 155 -6.06 3.91 28.53
CA ARG A 155 -6.99 2.97 27.88
C ARG A 155 -6.26 1.90 27.07
N GLY A 156 -4.93 1.93 27.02
CA GLY A 156 -4.11 0.97 26.28
C GLY A 156 -3.14 1.58 25.28
N GLY A 157 -3.29 2.86 24.93
CA GLY A 157 -2.38 3.55 24.00
C GLY A 157 -2.38 2.89 22.61
N ASP A 158 -1.20 2.52 22.12
CA ASP A 158 -0.97 1.87 20.84
C ASP A 158 -1.63 0.48 20.68
N LYS A 159 -1.92 -0.21 21.80
CA LYS A 159 -2.65 -1.49 21.80
C LYS A 159 -4.12 -1.35 21.38
N LEU A 160 -4.61 -0.13 21.21
CA LEU A 160 -5.92 0.11 20.64
C LEU A 160 -5.97 -0.02 19.12
N ILE A 161 -4.83 0.03 18.43
CA ILE A 161 -4.75 -0.20 16.98
C ILE A 161 -5.22 -1.65 16.69
N GLY A 162 -6.07 -1.81 15.68
CA GLY A 162 -6.75 -3.06 15.35
C GLY A 162 -8.02 -3.35 16.16
N ARG A 163 -8.38 -2.47 17.14
CA ARG A 163 -9.61 -2.63 17.93
C ARG A 163 -10.68 -1.63 17.48
N SER A 164 -11.93 -1.93 17.82
CA SER A 164 -13.02 -1.03 17.51
C SER A 164 -12.97 0.23 18.37
N LEU A 165 -12.98 1.41 17.72
CA LEU A 165 -13.10 2.70 18.38
C LEU A 165 -14.34 2.76 19.29
N LEU A 166 -15.41 2.10 18.91
CA LEU A 166 -16.67 2.08 19.65
C LEU A 166 -16.51 1.48 21.05
N GLU A 167 -15.61 0.51 21.23
CA GLU A 167 -15.35 -0.09 22.56
C GLU A 167 -14.77 0.91 23.57
N CYS A 168 -14.15 1.98 23.09
CA CYS A 168 -13.58 3.05 23.92
C CYS A 168 -14.59 4.14 24.31
N HIS A 169 -15.83 4.04 23.81
CA HIS A 169 -16.85 5.08 23.94
C HIS A 169 -18.11 4.57 24.66
N ASN A 170 -18.81 5.47 25.35
CA ASN A 170 -20.13 5.18 25.91
C ASN A 170 -21.17 5.05 24.78
N LYS A 171 -22.38 4.55 25.14
CA LYS A 171 -23.43 4.27 24.14
C LYS A 171 -23.85 5.51 23.33
N GLU A 172 -23.95 6.68 23.99
CA GLU A 172 -24.33 7.93 23.33
C GLU A 172 -23.25 8.35 22.28
N SER A 173 -21.98 8.29 22.67
CA SER A 173 -20.86 8.57 21.73
C SER A 173 -20.77 7.55 20.60
N GLN A 174 -21.03 6.28 20.89
CA GLN A 174 -21.07 5.24 19.84
C GLN A 174 -22.15 5.54 18.80
N GLU A 175 -23.34 5.91 19.27
CA GLU A 175 -24.46 6.25 18.39
C GLU A 175 -24.13 7.47 17.53
N LYS A 176 -23.54 8.50 18.12
CA LYS A 176 -23.10 9.70 17.40
C LYS A 176 -22.09 9.41 16.33
N ILE A 177 -21.10 8.54 16.62
CA ILE A 177 -20.09 8.12 15.64
C ILE A 177 -20.76 7.43 14.45
N ARG A 178 -21.73 6.52 14.68
CA ARG A 178 -22.45 5.85 13.59
C ARG A 178 -23.25 6.84 12.75
N GLN A 179 -24.01 7.73 13.38
CA GLN A 179 -24.80 8.74 12.67
C GLN A 179 -23.91 9.66 11.81
N VAL A 180 -22.76 10.07 12.31
CA VAL A 180 -21.81 10.90 11.55
C VAL A 180 -21.23 10.12 10.37
N THR A 181 -20.85 8.85 10.55
CA THR A 181 -20.31 8.03 9.45
C THR A 181 -21.38 7.72 8.40
N GLU A 182 -22.62 7.49 8.79
CA GLU A 182 -23.75 7.36 7.86
C GLU A 182 -23.99 8.66 7.10
N TRP A 183 -23.92 9.82 7.76
CA TRP A 183 -24.04 11.12 7.11
C TRP A 183 -22.90 11.36 6.10
N PHE A 184 -21.66 10.98 6.41
CA PHE A 184 -20.55 11.04 5.45
C PHE A 184 -20.80 10.17 4.21
N ALA A 185 -21.47 9.03 4.37
CA ALA A 185 -21.76 8.12 3.27
C ALA A 185 -22.85 8.62 2.31
N GLN A 186 -23.68 9.58 2.73
CA GLN A 186 -24.83 10.08 1.95
C GLN A 186 -24.43 11.02 0.81
N ASP A 187 -23.36 11.81 0.99
CA ASP A 187 -22.95 12.83 0.02
C ASP A 187 -21.44 13.08 0.11
N GLU A 188 -20.78 13.26 -1.04
CA GLU A 188 -19.33 13.53 -1.11
C GLU A 188 -18.93 14.88 -0.51
N SER A 189 -19.86 15.84 -0.40
CA SER A 189 -19.64 17.14 0.24
C SER A 189 -19.65 17.06 1.76
N HIS A 190 -20.14 15.96 2.33
CA HIS A 190 -20.20 15.73 3.79
C HIS A 190 -18.80 15.30 4.28
N ASN A 191 -17.95 16.26 4.63
CA ASN A 191 -16.54 15.98 4.91
C ASN A 191 -16.09 16.25 6.34
N ILE A 192 -16.77 17.12 7.10
CA ILE A 192 -16.36 17.48 8.45
C ILE A 192 -17.58 17.81 9.32
N VAL A 193 -17.57 17.32 10.56
CA VAL A 193 -18.59 17.59 11.56
C VAL A 193 -17.94 17.95 12.88
N TYR A 194 -18.36 19.08 13.47
CA TYR A 194 -18.08 19.40 14.86
C TYR A 194 -18.86 18.45 15.78
N THR A 195 -18.18 17.82 16.73
CA THR A 195 -18.80 16.84 17.63
C THR A 195 -19.00 17.35 19.03
N PHE A 196 -17.99 17.96 19.64
CA PHE A 196 -18.14 18.58 20.98
C PHE A 196 -16.93 19.46 21.34
N HIS A 197 -17.13 20.32 22.38
CA HIS A 197 -16.07 21.05 23.05
C HIS A 197 -15.66 20.36 24.36
N ASN A 198 -14.37 20.13 24.54
CA ASN A 198 -13.83 19.65 25.82
C ASN A 198 -13.35 20.85 26.66
N GLU A 199 -14.16 21.26 27.61
CA GLU A 199 -13.87 22.43 28.49
C GLU A 199 -12.58 22.25 29.30
N LYS A 200 -12.28 21.01 29.77
CA LYS A 200 -11.10 20.74 30.61
C LYS A 200 -9.79 20.92 29.87
N GLN A 201 -9.80 20.69 28.59
CA GLN A 201 -8.62 20.76 27.70
C GLN A 201 -8.72 21.96 26.74
N ASN A 202 -9.76 22.76 26.82
CA ASN A 202 -10.07 23.89 25.94
C ASN A 202 -9.84 23.53 24.44
N LYS A 203 -10.46 22.44 24.01
CA LYS A 203 -10.32 21.95 22.65
C LYS A 203 -11.65 21.59 22.03
N ASP A 204 -11.74 21.82 20.73
CA ASP A 204 -12.83 21.35 19.90
C ASP A 204 -12.47 20.01 19.27
N VAL A 205 -13.48 19.16 19.10
CA VAL A 205 -13.33 17.84 18.50
C VAL A 205 -14.22 17.76 17.26
N TYR A 206 -13.65 17.29 16.20
CA TYR A 206 -14.30 17.10 14.90
C TYR A 206 -14.15 15.67 14.44
N MET A 207 -15.11 15.17 13.67
CA MET A 207 -14.92 14.00 12.81
C MET A 207 -14.76 14.46 11.37
N VAL A 208 -13.82 13.87 10.66
CA VAL A 208 -13.48 14.21 9.28
C VAL A 208 -13.50 12.94 8.43
N ALA A 209 -14.21 12.99 7.29
CA ALA A 209 -14.27 11.90 6.34
C ALA A 209 -12.94 11.71 5.61
N LEU A 210 -12.56 10.47 5.36
CA LEU A 210 -11.45 10.11 4.48
C LEU A 210 -12.02 9.50 3.21
N ARG A 211 -11.56 9.99 2.06
CA ARG A 211 -12.03 9.54 0.74
C ARG A 211 -10.87 9.23 -0.17
N ASP A 212 -11.09 8.20 -0.99
CA ASP A 212 -10.24 7.89 -2.14
C ASP A 212 -11.09 7.98 -3.41
N SER A 213 -10.70 8.86 -4.33
CA SER A 213 -11.41 9.10 -5.60
C SER A 213 -12.93 9.33 -5.41
N GLY A 214 -13.31 10.13 -4.37
CA GLY A 214 -14.70 10.41 -3.98
C GLY A 214 -15.34 9.35 -3.07
N LYS A 215 -14.86 8.12 -3.08
CA LYS A 215 -15.39 7.02 -2.26
C LYS A 215 -14.97 7.17 -0.80
N LEU A 216 -15.92 7.11 0.13
CA LEU A 216 -15.62 7.08 1.57
C LEU A 216 -14.85 5.79 1.91
N ILE A 217 -13.67 5.94 2.53
CA ILE A 217 -12.80 4.81 2.95
C ILE A 217 -12.65 4.72 4.46
N GLY A 218 -12.98 5.79 5.19
CA GLY A 218 -12.84 5.85 6.64
C GLY A 218 -13.09 7.27 7.16
N TYR A 219 -12.64 7.50 8.37
CA TYR A 219 -12.72 8.81 9.00
C TYR A 219 -11.62 8.96 10.06
N TYR A 220 -11.36 10.19 10.50
CA TYR A 220 -10.49 10.42 11.63
C TYR A 220 -11.10 11.44 12.60
N GLU A 221 -10.71 11.33 13.87
CA GLU A 221 -11.00 12.30 14.91
C GLU A 221 -9.89 13.36 14.91
N LYS A 222 -10.28 14.63 14.75
CA LYS A 222 -9.41 15.80 14.76
C LYS A 222 -9.65 16.63 16.01
N HIS A 223 -8.58 16.95 16.73
CA HIS A 223 -8.63 17.82 17.89
C HIS A 223 -8.04 19.19 17.55
N GLU A 224 -8.73 20.27 17.89
CA GLU A 224 -8.23 21.64 17.75
C GLU A 224 -8.17 22.31 19.11
N TYR A 225 -6.97 22.58 19.60
CA TYR A 225 -6.76 23.31 20.83
C TYR A 225 -6.96 24.80 20.60
N ARG A 226 -7.71 25.46 21.49
CA ARG A 226 -7.96 26.91 21.40
C ARG A 226 -6.90 27.74 22.09
N ASP A 227 -6.06 27.14 22.92
CA ASP A 227 -4.99 27.82 23.58
C ASP A 227 -3.84 28.04 22.61
N ARG A 228 -3.36 29.28 22.57
CA ARG A 228 -2.20 29.62 21.75
C ARG A 228 -0.96 28.85 22.26
N GLU A 229 -0.31 28.12 21.39
CA GLU A 229 0.93 27.46 21.73
C GLU A 229 2.01 28.48 22.05
N THR A 230 2.74 28.26 23.17
CA THR A 230 3.93 29.02 23.49
C THR A 230 5.08 28.49 22.66
N MET A 231 5.34 29.13 21.53
CA MET A 231 6.47 28.82 20.67
C MET A 231 7.51 29.93 20.75
N LYS A 232 8.78 29.58 20.63
CA LYS A 232 9.84 30.57 20.43
C LYS A 232 9.60 31.27 19.10
N MET A 233 9.48 32.57 19.13
CA MET A 233 9.42 33.37 17.90
C MET A 233 10.82 33.50 17.31
N TYR A 234 10.95 33.21 16.04
CA TYR A 234 12.18 33.39 15.27
C TYR A 234 12.10 34.66 14.44
#